data_46c53f15a60f1acf02e56304f9489f49
#
_entry.id   46c53f15a60f1acf02e56304f9489f49
#
_cell.length_a   1.000
_cell.length_b   1.000
_cell.length_c   1.000
_cell.angle_alpha   90.00
_cell.angle_beta   90.00
_cell.angle_gamma   90.00
#
_symmetry.space_group_name_H-M   'P 1'
#
loop_
_entity.id
_entity.type
_entity.pdbx_description
1 polymer ?
#
loop_
_entity_poly.entity_id
_entity_poly.type
_entity_poly.pdbx_seq_one_letter_code
_entity_poly.pdbx_strand_id
1 'polypeptide(L)'
;MTVVKYPHYPDLKNRTVLITGGGSGIGASFVDAFVGQGSHVAFFDIQEDASSKLVRKQSSAGTAPLFVKCDLTDIRALKKAVAEVEKKLGPVRVLVNNAANDERHEPEDVTPEYWEQRLRLNLSHHFFAAQAVQPAMAKAGGGAIINMGSISWHMALEFMPAYTSSKA
;
A
#
# COMPACT_ATOMS: atom_id res chain seq x y z
N MET A 1 24.53 17.16 3.52
CA MET A 1 23.60 16.06 3.22
C MET A 1 23.54 15.90 1.71
N THR A 2 23.96 14.76 1.19
CA THR A 2 23.89 14.48 -0.25
C THR A 2 22.42 14.29 -0.61
N VAL A 3 21.87 15.21 -1.42
CA VAL A 3 20.49 15.05 -1.95
C VAL A 3 20.53 13.85 -2.90
N VAL A 4 19.89 12.75 -2.52
CA VAL A 4 19.71 11.61 -3.43
C VAL A 4 18.79 12.08 -4.55
N LYS A 5 19.37 12.26 -5.73
CA LYS A 5 18.61 12.67 -6.93
C LYS A 5 18.02 11.42 -7.56
N TYR A 6 16.76 11.13 -7.25
CA TYR A 6 16.04 10.04 -7.89
C TYR A 6 15.84 10.32 -9.39
N PRO A 7 15.82 9.27 -10.25
CA PRO A 7 15.39 9.42 -11.63
C PRO A 7 14.02 10.08 -11.70
N HIS A 8 13.80 10.95 -12.68
CA HIS A 8 12.51 11.58 -12.90
C HIS A 8 11.76 10.83 -14.01
N TYR A 9 10.50 10.48 -13.71
CA TYR A 9 9.59 9.79 -14.62
C TYR A 9 8.42 10.71 -14.98
N PRO A 10 8.47 11.41 -16.11
CA PRO A 10 7.49 12.45 -16.46
C PRO A 10 6.05 11.94 -16.57
N ASP A 11 5.88 10.67 -16.91
CA ASP A 11 4.58 10.00 -17.03
C ASP A 11 3.90 9.72 -15.69
N LEU A 12 4.61 9.85 -14.56
CA LEU A 12 4.05 9.78 -13.21
C LEU A 12 3.43 11.11 -12.74
N LYS A 13 3.78 12.22 -13.39
CA LYS A 13 3.25 13.54 -13.04
C LYS A 13 1.73 13.58 -13.18
N ASN A 14 1.05 14.06 -12.14
CA ASN A 14 -0.42 14.15 -12.06
C ASN A 14 -1.16 12.80 -12.16
N ARG A 15 -0.46 11.66 -12.02
CA ARG A 15 -1.09 10.35 -11.93
C ARG A 15 -1.54 10.08 -10.50
N THR A 16 -2.73 9.53 -10.34
CA THR A 16 -3.18 9.06 -9.02
C THR A 16 -2.49 7.75 -8.67
N VAL A 17 -1.79 7.75 -7.55
CA VAL A 17 -1.07 6.59 -6.98
C VAL A 17 -1.70 6.25 -5.64
N LEU A 18 -2.09 4.99 -5.46
CA LEU A 18 -2.62 4.46 -4.20
C LEU A 18 -1.64 3.46 -3.60
N ILE A 19 -1.30 3.65 -2.32
CA ILE A 19 -0.36 2.80 -1.58
C ILE A 19 -1.06 2.24 -0.34
N THR A 20 -1.03 0.92 -0.13
CA THR A 20 -1.49 0.32 1.12
C THR A 20 -0.34 0.23 2.13
N GLY A 21 -0.62 0.54 3.41
CA GLY A 21 0.41 0.59 4.45
C GLY A 21 1.42 1.72 4.26
N GLY A 22 0.92 2.91 3.86
CA GLY A 22 1.77 4.05 3.49
C GLY A 22 2.25 4.90 4.68
N GLY A 23 1.79 4.62 5.90
CA GLY A 23 2.07 5.48 7.08
C GLY A 23 3.48 5.32 7.67
N SER A 24 4.16 4.21 7.40
CA SER A 24 5.48 3.92 7.97
C SER A 24 6.36 3.06 7.06
N GLY A 25 7.64 2.90 7.43
CA GLY A 25 8.57 1.97 6.80
C GLY A 25 8.71 2.14 5.27
N ILE A 26 8.65 1.02 4.56
CA ILE A 26 8.76 0.96 3.09
C ILE A 26 7.62 1.73 2.42
N GLY A 27 6.38 1.62 2.96
CA GLY A 27 5.23 2.32 2.41
C GLY A 27 5.39 3.85 2.45
N ALA A 28 5.89 4.40 3.57
CA ALA A 28 6.17 5.84 3.67
C ALA A 28 7.26 6.29 2.67
N SER A 29 8.25 5.44 2.39
CA SER A 29 9.26 5.71 1.36
C SER A 29 8.65 5.73 -0.05
N PHE A 30 7.67 4.87 -0.34
CA PHE A 30 6.91 4.95 -1.58
C PHE A 30 6.11 6.26 -1.67
N VAL A 31 5.43 6.66 -0.58
CA VAL A 31 4.71 7.95 -0.55
C VAL A 31 5.67 9.09 -0.86
N ASP A 32 6.82 9.17 -0.19
CA ASP A 32 7.85 10.20 -0.42
C ASP A 32 8.32 10.19 -1.90
N ALA A 33 8.59 9.01 -2.45
CA ALA A 33 9.09 8.87 -3.82
C ALA A 33 8.07 9.33 -4.87
N PHE A 34 6.81 8.88 -4.77
CA PHE A 34 5.77 9.26 -5.73
C PHE A 34 5.34 10.72 -5.60
N VAL A 35 5.31 11.28 -4.39
CA VAL A 35 5.13 12.74 -4.20
C VAL A 35 6.26 13.50 -4.90
N GLY A 36 7.51 13.05 -4.77
CA GLY A 36 8.67 13.63 -5.46
C GLY A 36 8.60 13.55 -6.98
N GLN A 37 7.82 12.64 -7.55
CA GLN A 37 7.54 12.56 -9.00
C GLN A 37 6.40 13.48 -9.45
N GLY A 38 5.75 14.20 -8.52
CA GLY A 38 4.58 15.05 -8.82
C GLY A 38 3.29 14.27 -9.02
N SER A 39 3.19 13.06 -8.47
CA SER A 39 1.96 12.26 -8.48
C SER A 39 0.95 12.77 -7.46
N HIS A 40 -0.34 12.54 -7.71
CA HIS A 40 -1.40 12.67 -6.71
C HIS A 40 -1.43 11.39 -5.86
N VAL A 41 -0.80 11.43 -4.69
CA VAL A 41 -0.63 10.25 -3.84
C VAL A 41 -1.75 10.15 -2.82
N ALA A 42 -2.39 8.97 -2.75
CA ALA A 42 -3.21 8.54 -1.63
C ALA A 42 -2.57 7.33 -0.96
N PHE A 43 -2.79 7.17 0.35
CA PHE A 43 -2.36 5.97 1.04
C PHE A 43 -3.33 5.56 2.15
N PHE A 44 -3.40 4.26 2.38
CA PHE A 44 -4.17 3.63 3.44
C PHE A 44 -3.24 3.17 4.56
N ASP A 45 -3.65 3.40 5.79
CA ASP A 45 -2.98 2.87 6.98
C ASP A 45 -3.94 2.85 8.17
N ILE A 46 -3.62 2.08 9.20
CA ILE A 46 -4.33 2.08 10.47
C ILE A 46 -3.67 3.01 11.50
N GLN A 47 -2.38 3.36 11.28
CA GLN A 47 -1.57 4.17 12.18
C GLN A 47 -1.79 5.67 11.92
N GLU A 48 -2.76 6.28 12.61
CA GLU A 48 -3.14 7.69 12.38
C GLU A 48 -2.02 8.68 12.69
N ASP A 49 -1.30 8.48 13.80
CA ASP A 49 -0.25 9.42 14.22
C ASP A 49 0.93 9.46 13.24
N ALA A 50 1.41 8.28 12.83
CA ALA A 50 2.50 8.16 11.86
C ALA A 50 2.07 8.75 10.50
N SER A 51 0.88 8.41 10.04
CA SER A 51 0.31 8.90 8.79
C SER A 51 0.12 10.41 8.78
N SER A 52 -0.41 10.99 9.87
CA SER A 52 -0.59 12.43 10.02
C SER A 52 0.75 13.19 10.05
N LYS A 53 1.78 12.61 10.67
CA LYS A 53 3.15 13.18 10.63
C LYS A 53 3.71 13.20 9.21
N LEU A 54 3.52 12.11 8.46
CA LEU A 54 3.97 12.00 7.06
C LEU A 54 3.24 13.04 6.18
N VAL A 55 1.93 13.16 6.30
CA VAL A 55 1.14 14.17 5.55
C VAL A 55 1.66 15.59 5.84
N ARG A 56 1.87 15.95 7.11
CA ARG A 56 2.41 17.27 7.48
C ARG A 56 3.79 17.53 6.88
N LYS A 57 4.68 16.53 6.94
CA LYS A 57 6.02 16.61 6.34
C LYS A 57 5.96 16.90 4.85
N GLN A 58 5.09 16.21 4.12
CA GLN A 58 4.95 16.38 2.66
C GLN A 58 4.25 17.69 2.30
N SER A 59 3.26 18.11 3.08
CA SER A 59 2.55 19.38 2.86
C SER A 59 3.50 20.59 2.90
N SER A 60 4.50 20.56 3.79
CA SER A 60 5.52 21.61 3.86
C SER A 60 6.47 21.61 2.64
N ALA A 61 6.53 20.52 1.90
CA ALA A 61 7.31 20.38 0.66
C ALA A 61 6.52 20.69 -0.63
N GLY A 62 5.20 20.96 -0.52
CA GLY A 62 4.37 21.47 -1.62
C GLY A 62 3.15 20.61 -2.00
N THR A 63 3.16 19.30 -1.82
CA THR A 63 2.03 18.44 -2.21
C THR A 63 1.67 17.48 -1.09
N ALA A 64 0.52 17.70 -0.44
CA ALA A 64 0.02 16.84 0.62
C ALA A 64 -0.55 15.53 0.03
N PRO A 65 -0.06 14.35 0.43
CA PRO A 65 -0.72 13.11 0.10
C PRO A 65 -2.05 12.98 0.87
N LEU A 66 -3.02 12.28 0.28
CA LEU A 66 -4.30 11.97 0.90
C LEU A 66 -4.15 10.72 1.79
N PHE A 67 -4.22 10.91 3.09
CA PHE A 67 -4.32 9.79 4.04
C PHE A 67 -5.79 9.39 4.23
N VAL A 68 -6.08 8.10 4.15
CA VAL A 68 -7.38 7.51 4.51
C VAL A 68 -7.13 6.39 5.52
N LYS A 69 -7.67 6.53 6.73
CA LYS A 69 -7.64 5.45 7.71
C LYS A 69 -8.47 4.28 7.19
N CYS A 70 -7.85 3.13 7.05
CA CYS A 70 -8.51 1.94 6.52
C CYS A 70 -7.88 0.67 7.10
N ASP A 71 -8.71 -0.16 7.73
CA ASP A 71 -8.36 -1.53 8.03
C ASP A 71 -8.56 -2.37 6.76
N LEU A 72 -7.47 -2.86 6.20
CA LEU A 72 -7.46 -3.62 4.95
C LEU A 72 -8.06 -5.04 5.08
N THR A 73 -8.29 -5.51 6.31
CA THR A 73 -8.98 -6.79 6.58
C THR A 73 -10.50 -6.66 6.40
N ASP A 74 -11.05 -5.44 6.47
CA ASP A 74 -12.43 -5.13 6.10
C ASP A 74 -12.51 -4.75 4.61
N ILE A 75 -12.90 -5.72 3.79
CA ILE A 75 -13.00 -5.53 2.33
C ILE A 75 -14.06 -4.48 1.94
N ARG A 76 -15.12 -4.29 2.74
CA ARG A 76 -16.12 -3.24 2.48
C ARG A 76 -15.54 -1.87 2.73
N ALA A 77 -14.81 -1.70 3.85
CA ALA A 77 -14.11 -0.46 4.15
C ALA A 77 -13.05 -0.15 3.07
N LEU A 78 -12.27 -1.15 2.64
CA LEU A 78 -11.29 -1.03 1.56
C LEU A 78 -11.93 -0.50 0.26
N LYS A 79 -13.02 -1.12 -0.21
CA LYS A 79 -13.70 -0.69 -1.44
C LYS A 79 -14.27 0.74 -1.32
N LYS A 80 -14.80 1.10 -0.16
CA LYS A 80 -15.29 2.47 0.11
C LYS A 80 -14.14 3.48 0.10
N ALA A 81 -12.99 3.14 0.70
CA ALA A 81 -11.80 3.98 0.72
C ALA A 81 -11.23 4.20 -0.69
N VAL A 82 -11.20 3.16 -1.53
CA VAL A 82 -10.82 3.29 -2.95
C VAL A 82 -11.73 4.26 -3.68
N ALA A 83 -13.06 4.11 -3.54
CA ALA A 83 -14.02 5.02 -4.17
C ALA A 83 -13.85 6.48 -3.70
N GLU A 84 -13.51 6.70 -2.42
CA GLU A 84 -13.20 8.03 -1.89
C GLU A 84 -11.96 8.63 -2.55
N VAL A 85 -10.89 7.85 -2.71
CA VAL A 85 -9.67 8.27 -3.39
C VAL A 85 -9.97 8.67 -4.83
N GLU A 86 -10.68 7.82 -5.56
CA GLU A 86 -11.02 8.07 -6.96
C GLU A 86 -11.92 9.31 -7.14
N LYS A 87 -12.82 9.55 -6.20
CA LYS A 87 -13.67 10.76 -6.19
C LYS A 87 -12.84 12.04 -5.98
N LYS A 88 -11.78 11.98 -5.14
CA LYS A 88 -10.97 13.15 -4.79
C LYS A 88 -9.81 13.42 -5.74
N LEU A 89 -9.17 12.37 -6.24
CA LEU A 89 -7.91 12.46 -7.00
C LEU A 89 -8.02 11.94 -8.43
N GLY A 90 -9.19 11.42 -8.82
CA GLY A 90 -9.37 10.77 -10.11
C GLY A 90 -8.97 9.28 -10.09
N PRO A 91 -9.10 8.58 -11.24
CA PRO A 91 -8.87 7.14 -11.33
C PRO A 91 -7.46 6.74 -10.91
N VAL A 92 -7.34 5.71 -10.08
CA VAL A 92 -6.05 5.17 -9.67
C VAL A 92 -5.32 4.62 -10.90
N ARG A 93 -4.10 5.10 -11.15
CA ARG A 93 -3.25 4.68 -12.28
C ARG A 93 -2.08 3.81 -11.82
N VAL A 94 -1.71 3.89 -10.54
CA VAL A 94 -0.73 3.01 -9.92
C VAL A 94 -1.28 2.56 -8.58
N LEU A 95 -1.35 1.24 -8.37
CA LEU A 95 -1.66 0.64 -7.08
C LEU A 95 -0.40 -0.07 -6.56
N VAL A 96 0.02 0.27 -5.34
CA VAL A 96 1.09 -0.44 -4.63
C VAL A 96 0.49 -1.15 -3.43
N ASN A 97 0.31 -2.46 -3.53
CA ASN A 97 -0.09 -3.33 -2.43
C ASN A 97 1.14 -3.67 -1.58
N ASN A 98 1.38 -2.84 -0.57
CA ASN A 98 2.57 -2.91 0.29
C ASN A 98 2.25 -3.37 1.71
N ALA A 99 1.06 -3.05 2.25
CA ALA A 99 0.72 -3.41 3.62
C ALA A 99 0.93 -4.89 3.91
N ALA A 100 1.60 -5.17 5.02
CA ALA A 100 1.82 -6.53 5.49
C ALA A 100 2.16 -6.53 6.98
N ASN A 101 2.07 -7.71 7.59
CA ASN A 101 2.58 -7.97 8.93
C ASN A 101 3.35 -9.30 8.91
N ASP A 102 4.65 -9.21 9.21
CA ASP A 102 5.62 -10.31 9.25
C ASP A 102 5.95 -10.74 10.68
N GLU A 103 4.99 -10.58 11.60
CA GLU A 103 5.14 -10.98 13.00
C GLU A 103 5.63 -12.42 13.12
N ARG A 104 6.65 -12.58 13.97
CA ARG A 104 7.27 -13.88 14.25
C ARG A 104 6.42 -14.69 15.22
N HIS A 105 6.31 -16.00 14.95
CA HIS A 105 5.54 -16.94 15.77
C HIS A 105 6.03 -18.37 15.53
N GLU A 106 5.87 -19.22 16.54
CA GLU A 106 6.14 -20.66 16.39
C GLU A 106 5.05 -21.31 15.52
N PRO A 107 5.38 -22.29 14.68
CA PRO A 107 4.39 -23.02 13.88
C PRO A 107 3.28 -23.67 14.75
N GLU A 108 3.63 -24.13 15.93
CA GLU A 108 2.73 -24.78 16.89
C GLU A 108 1.68 -23.81 17.47
N ASP A 109 1.98 -22.52 17.51
CA ASP A 109 1.09 -21.48 18.03
C ASP A 109 0.08 -20.98 17.00
N VAL A 110 0.18 -21.45 15.75
CA VAL A 110 -0.72 -21.00 14.67
C VAL A 110 -2.09 -21.64 14.80
N THR A 111 -3.08 -20.84 15.19
CA THR A 111 -4.49 -21.26 15.15
C THR A 111 -5.12 -21.00 13.79
N PRO A 112 -6.25 -21.66 13.43
CA PRO A 112 -6.98 -21.37 12.21
C PRO A 112 -7.36 -19.87 12.09
N GLU A 113 -7.80 -19.24 13.18
CA GLU A 113 -8.20 -17.83 13.22
C GLU A 113 -7.02 -16.90 12.96
N TYR A 114 -5.85 -17.19 13.57
CA TYR A 114 -4.61 -16.46 13.32
C TYR A 114 -4.21 -16.58 11.84
N TRP A 115 -4.23 -17.81 11.30
CA TRP A 115 -3.91 -18.09 9.91
C TRP A 115 -4.80 -17.28 8.95
N GLU A 116 -6.12 -17.35 9.12
CA GLU A 116 -7.08 -16.62 8.30
C GLU A 116 -6.87 -15.10 8.38
N GLN A 117 -6.63 -14.57 9.59
CA GLN A 117 -6.34 -13.15 9.78
C GLN A 117 -5.09 -12.73 9.02
N ARG A 118 -4.02 -13.53 9.06
CA ARG A 118 -2.77 -13.24 8.34
C ARG A 118 -2.96 -13.29 6.83
N LEU A 119 -3.70 -14.24 6.32
CA LEU A 119 -4.03 -14.29 4.89
C LEU A 119 -4.91 -13.10 4.47
N ARG A 120 -5.86 -12.68 5.29
CA ARG A 120 -6.66 -11.48 5.00
C ARG A 120 -5.78 -10.25 4.88
N LEU A 121 -4.87 -10.05 5.84
CA LEU A 121 -3.99 -8.88 5.87
C LEU A 121 -2.91 -8.93 4.79
N ASN A 122 -2.24 -10.07 4.61
CA ASN A 122 -1.03 -10.14 3.78
C ASN A 122 -1.30 -10.49 2.30
N LEU A 123 -2.50 -11.03 1.98
CA LEU A 123 -2.83 -11.54 0.64
C LEU A 123 -4.18 -11.03 0.12
N SER A 124 -5.28 -11.24 0.88
CA SER A 124 -6.62 -10.98 0.34
C SER A 124 -6.82 -9.52 -0.07
N HIS A 125 -6.28 -8.57 0.69
CA HIS A 125 -6.41 -7.16 0.35
C HIS A 125 -5.75 -6.81 -0.99
N HIS A 126 -4.68 -7.50 -1.41
CA HIS A 126 -4.04 -7.29 -2.72
C HIS A 126 -5.04 -7.53 -3.85
N PHE A 127 -5.75 -8.66 -3.77
CA PHE A 127 -6.77 -9.01 -4.77
C PHE A 127 -7.93 -8.02 -4.78
N PHE A 128 -8.48 -7.70 -3.60
CA PHE A 128 -9.67 -6.84 -3.52
C PHE A 128 -9.37 -5.37 -3.79
N ALA A 129 -8.18 -4.88 -3.48
CA ALA A 129 -7.74 -3.56 -3.89
C ALA A 129 -7.58 -3.48 -5.42
N ALA A 130 -6.92 -4.48 -6.02
CA ALA A 130 -6.80 -4.59 -7.48
C ALA A 130 -8.17 -4.65 -8.16
N GLN A 131 -9.10 -5.47 -7.64
CA GLN A 131 -10.48 -5.56 -8.13
C GLN A 131 -11.22 -4.22 -8.04
N ALA A 132 -10.99 -3.44 -6.96
CA ALA A 132 -11.66 -2.17 -6.75
C ALA A 132 -11.18 -1.07 -7.70
N VAL A 133 -9.87 -0.99 -7.98
CA VAL A 133 -9.30 0.05 -8.86
C VAL A 133 -9.39 -0.29 -10.34
N GLN A 134 -9.48 -1.58 -10.70
CA GLN A 134 -9.37 -2.05 -12.08
C GLN A 134 -10.38 -1.42 -13.05
N PRO A 135 -11.68 -1.25 -12.72
CA PRO A 135 -12.64 -0.71 -13.69
C PRO A 135 -12.34 0.73 -14.10
N ALA A 136 -12.04 1.61 -13.14
CA ALA A 136 -11.69 3.00 -13.42
C ALA A 136 -10.30 3.12 -14.07
N MET A 137 -9.34 2.31 -13.65
CA MET A 137 -8.02 2.21 -14.24
C MET A 137 -8.09 1.81 -15.72
N ALA A 138 -8.86 0.77 -16.07
CA ALA A 138 -9.04 0.33 -17.45
C ALA A 138 -9.71 1.40 -18.32
N LYS A 139 -10.78 2.04 -17.82
CA LYS A 139 -11.47 3.14 -18.50
C LYS A 139 -10.55 4.35 -18.74
N ALA A 140 -9.59 4.58 -17.85
CA ALA A 140 -8.60 5.67 -17.99
C ALA A 140 -7.41 5.32 -18.90
N GLY A 141 -7.44 4.19 -19.60
CA GLY A 141 -6.39 3.75 -20.52
C GLY A 141 -5.29 2.89 -19.87
N GLY A 142 -5.63 2.17 -18.80
CA GLY A 142 -4.72 1.26 -18.12
C GLY A 142 -3.92 1.87 -16.97
N GLY A 143 -3.03 1.11 -16.38
CA GLY A 143 -2.20 1.49 -15.24
C GLY A 143 -1.27 0.36 -14.82
N ALA A 144 -0.71 0.44 -13.61
CA ALA A 144 0.17 -0.57 -13.05
C ALA A 144 -0.32 -1.00 -11.66
N ILE A 145 -0.23 -2.29 -11.38
CA ILE A 145 -0.49 -2.86 -10.06
C ILE A 145 0.78 -3.58 -9.60
N ILE A 146 1.30 -3.18 -8.45
CA ILE A 146 2.52 -3.73 -7.85
C ILE A 146 2.11 -4.45 -6.57
N ASN A 147 2.39 -5.75 -6.49
CA ASN A 147 2.22 -6.53 -5.27
C ASN A 147 3.58 -6.78 -4.64
N MET A 148 3.74 -6.34 -3.37
CA MET A 148 4.97 -6.57 -2.63
C MET A 148 5.01 -8.02 -2.15
N GLY A 149 5.84 -8.83 -2.80
CA GLY A 149 6.16 -10.18 -2.38
C GLY A 149 7.25 -10.22 -1.30
N SER A 150 7.82 -11.39 -1.07
CA SER A 150 8.94 -11.58 -0.15
C SER A 150 9.84 -12.71 -0.64
N ILE A 151 11.14 -12.63 -0.36
CA ILE A 151 12.07 -13.75 -0.56
C ILE A 151 12.05 -14.75 0.60
N SER A 152 11.28 -14.46 1.66
CA SER A 152 11.25 -15.27 2.89
C SER A 152 10.91 -16.74 2.62
N TRP A 153 9.99 -17.01 1.69
CA TRP A 153 9.61 -18.36 1.30
C TRP A 153 10.73 -19.08 0.53
N HIS A 154 11.53 -18.36 -0.26
CA HIS A 154 12.70 -18.90 -0.95
C HIS A 154 13.85 -19.23 0.01
N MET A 155 14.02 -18.38 1.02
CA MET A 155 15.09 -18.52 2.01
C MET A 155 14.71 -19.46 3.16
N ALA A 156 13.51 -20.04 3.13
CA ALA A 156 12.97 -20.87 4.22
C ALA A 156 13.12 -20.20 5.60
N LEU A 157 12.78 -18.90 5.69
CA LEU A 157 12.89 -18.17 6.95
C LEU A 157 11.93 -18.74 7.99
N GLU A 158 12.48 -19.06 9.13
CA GLU A 158 11.76 -19.66 10.27
C GLU A 158 10.86 -18.62 10.97
N PHE A 159 9.94 -19.13 11.79
CA PHE A 159 9.07 -18.36 12.70
C PHE A 159 8.10 -17.39 12.01
N MET A 160 7.71 -17.65 10.77
CA MET A 160 6.73 -16.82 10.04
C MET A 160 5.91 -17.60 8.99
N PRO A 161 5.41 -18.83 9.29
CA PRO A 161 4.78 -19.67 8.27
C PRO A 161 3.57 -19.01 7.61
N ALA A 162 2.72 -18.30 8.33
CA ALA A 162 1.56 -17.62 7.78
C ALA A 162 1.95 -16.46 6.85
N TYR A 163 3.01 -15.70 7.18
CA TYR A 163 3.52 -14.64 6.32
C TYR A 163 4.17 -15.23 5.06
N THR A 164 5.09 -16.17 5.20
CA THR A 164 5.78 -16.78 4.05
C THR A 164 4.80 -17.40 3.06
N SER A 165 3.78 -18.13 3.55
CA SER A 165 2.73 -18.71 2.72
C SER A 165 1.89 -17.65 1.98
N SER A 166 1.68 -16.48 2.59
CA SER A 166 0.92 -15.39 1.97
C SER A 166 1.72 -14.59 0.94
N LYS A 167 3.05 -14.75 0.90
CA LYS A 167 3.97 -14.00 0.03
C LYS A 167 4.67 -14.85 -1.03
N ALA A 168 4.38 -16.17 -1.04
CA ALA A 168 4.87 -17.13 -2.03
C ALA A 168 4.22 -16.99 -3.42
#